data_95f34f30333b6b467e3d3b9340c03b21
#
_entry.id   95f34f30333b6b467e3d3b9340c03b21
#
_cell.length_a   1.000
_cell.length_b   1.000
_cell.length_c   1.000
_cell.angle_alpha   90.00
_cell.angle_beta   90.00
_cell.angle_gamma   90.00
#
_symmetry.space_group_name_H-M   'P 1'
#
loop_
_entity.id
_entity.type
_entity.pdbx_description
1 polymer ?
#
loop_
_entity_poly.entity_id
_entity_poly.type
_entity_poly.pdbx_seq_one_letter_code
_entity_poly.pdbx_strand_id
1 'polypeptide(L)'
;MGHLRFRRRELVRLLLPRRQGRRAPPEGQAGAGPARGSEHLVTKYSPDATACRGTLNNCGTGKTPWGTFVSGEENWFGYFFRDAKDDDARKKDKQVQALVRYGRKAGAASRHGWESGGSEDRYARWNNGALAASAREDYRNEMNTFGYIVEIDPYDKRQALRKRTALGRMGHENCTFARPMAGQPIVAYM
;
A
#
# COMPACT_ATOMS: atom_id res chain seq x y z
N MET A 1 -11.65 15.38 34.39
CA MET A 1 -12.48 14.48 33.52
C MET A 1 -12.40 14.99 32.10
N GLY A 2 -11.49 14.42 31.30
CA GLY A 2 -11.25 14.82 29.91
C GLY A 2 -12.13 14.02 28.98
N HIS A 3 -13.00 14.70 28.25
CA HIS A 3 -13.82 14.08 27.22
C HIS A 3 -12.94 13.76 26.01
N LEU A 4 -12.66 12.47 25.77
CA LEU A 4 -12.15 11.97 24.49
C LEU A 4 -13.23 12.20 23.43
N ARG A 5 -13.00 13.20 22.55
CA ARG A 5 -13.79 13.36 21.33
C ARG A 5 -13.35 12.30 20.35
N PHE A 6 -14.16 11.28 20.14
CA PHE A 6 -14.04 10.39 19.00
C PHE A 6 -14.16 11.20 17.71
N ARG A 7 -13.08 11.27 16.91
CA ARG A 7 -13.15 11.80 15.55
C ARG A 7 -14.08 10.92 14.73
N ARG A 8 -14.96 11.55 13.96
CA ARG A 8 -15.89 10.89 13.05
C ARG A 8 -15.12 9.93 12.13
N ARG A 9 -15.60 8.68 12.06
CA ARG A 9 -15.15 7.69 11.09
C ARG A 9 -15.39 8.27 9.70
N GLU A 10 -14.36 8.41 8.89
CA GLU A 10 -14.51 8.89 7.52
C GLU A 10 -15.24 7.81 6.70
N LEU A 11 -16.40 8.18 6.20
CA LEU A 11 -17.18 7.35 5.30
C LEU A 11 -16.65 7.56 3.87
N VAL A 12 -15.91 6.61 3.35
CA VAL A 12 -15.46 6.64 1.96
C VAL A 12 -16.53 6.01 1.08
N ARG A 13 -17.25 6.83 0.31
CA ARG A 13 -18.26 6.39 -0.62
C ARG A 13 -17.63 6.08 -1.98
N LEU A 14 -17.53 4.80 -2.33
CA LEU A 14 -17.01 4.37 -3.63
C LEU A 14 -18.13 4.02 -4.59
N LEU A 15 -18.16 4.71 -5.72
CA LEU A 15 -18.94 4.32 -6.89
C LEU A 15 -18.08 3.35 -7.71
N LEU A 16 -18.31 2.05 -7.55
CA LEU A 16 -17.69 1.05 -8.41
C LEU A 16 -18.62 0.77 -9.60
N PRO A 17 -18.20 0.98 -10.84
CA PRO A 17 -18.97 0.59 -12.00
C PRO A 17 -19.13 -0.94 -12.03
N ARG A 18 -20.36 -1.43 -12.29
CA ARG A 18 -20.63 -2.84 -12.57
C ARG A 18 -19.77 -3.29 -13.74
N ARG A 19 -18.80 -4.16 -13.52
CA ARG A 19 -18.14 -4.89 -14.60
C ARG A 19 -18.90 -6.19 -14.86
N GLN A 20 -19.65 -6.19 -15.95
CA GLN A 20 -20.06 -7.44 -16.60
C GLN A 20 -18.84 -8.11 -17.22
N GLY A 21 -18.66 -9.39 -16.92
CA GLY A 21 -17.86 -10.41 -17.58
C GLY A 21 -16.69 -9.96 -18.46
N ARG A 22 -15.51 -9.73 -17.86
CA ARG A 22 -14.25 -9.73 -18.60
C ARG A 22 -13.24 -10.63 -17.90
N ARG A 23 -12.53 -11.44 -18.72
CA ARG A 23 -11.46 -12.34 -18.30
C ARG A 23 -10.45 -11.62 -17.41
N ALA A 24 -9.95 -12.31 -16.39
CA ALA A 24 -8.91 -11.84 -15.51
C ALA A 24 -7.65 -11.45 -16.32
N PRO A 25 -7.00 -10.33 -15.99
CA PRO A 25 -5.71 -9.99 -16.56
C PRO A 25 -4.60 -10.91 -16.03
N PRO A 26 -3.50 -11.09 -16.80
CA PRO A 26 -2.41 -12.00 -16.46
C PRO A 26 -1.62 -11.61 -15.21
N GLU A 27 -0.79 -12.53 -14.76
CA GLU A 27 -0.01 -12.54 -13.52
C GLU A 27 0.69 -11.22 -13.17
N GLY A 28 0.76 -10.91 -11.87
CA GLY A 28 1.61 -9.84 -11.34
C GLY A 28 0.95 -8.48 -11.15
N GLN A 29 -0.34 -8.34 -11.24
CA GLN A 29 -1.00 -7.02 -11.14
C GLN A 29 -1.32 -6.62 -9.69
N ALA A 30 -0.33 -6.07 -9.02
CA ALA A 30 -0.53 -5.30 -7.80
C ALA A 30 -0.89 -3.86 -8.16
N GLY A 31 -2.11 -3.47 -8.00
CA GLY A 31 -2.55 -2.11 -8.27
C GLY A 31 -3.77 -2.07 -9.17
N ALA A 32 -4.92 -2.32 -8.57
CA ALA A 32 -6.20 -2.04 -9.21
C ALA A 32 -6.70 -0.69 -8.68
N GLY A 33 -6.47 0.39 -9.43
CA GLY A 33 -6.94 1.70 -9.04
C GLY A 33 -6.06 2.85 -9.56
N PRO A 34 -6.36 4.09 -9.17
CA PRO A 34 -5.78 5.31 -9.75
C PRO A 34 -4.27 5.48 -9.54
N ALA A 35 -3.67 4.81 -8.54
CA ALA A 35 -2.24 4.93 -8.30
C ALA A 35 -1.39 4.00 -9.19
N ARG A 36 -1.99 3.04 -9.89
CA ARG A 36 -1.26 2.16 -10.81
C ARG A 36 -0.58 2.95 -11.91
N GLY A 37 0.71 2.70 -12.14
CA GLY A 37 1.53 3.41 -13.13
C GLY A 37 2.02 4.78 -12.64
N SER A 38 1.73 5.18 -11.40
CA SER A 38 2.24 6.43 -10.84
C SER A 38 3.75 6.40 -10.63
N GLU A 39 4.43 7.50 -10.95
CA GLU A 39 5.86 7.66 -10.68
C GLU A 39 6.25 7.40 -9.22
N HIS A 40 5.32 7.62 -8.28
CA HIS A 40 5.51 7.39 -6.86
C HIS A 40 5.53 5.91 -6.46
N LEU A 41 5.17 5.00 -7.37
CA LEU A 41 5.21 3.54 -7.17
C LEU A 41 6.32 2.86 -7.98
N VAL A 42 7.12 3.64 -8.74
CA VAL A 42 8.27 3.12 -9.48
C VAL A 42 9.33 2.60 -8.50
N THR A 43 9.73 1.35 -8.67
CA THR A 43 10.81 0.71 -7.91
C THR A 43 11.68 -0.13 -8.86
N LYS A 44 12.85 -0.55 -8.40
CA LYS A 44 13.67 -1.52 -9.13
C LYS A 44 12.91 -2.80 -9.49
N TYR A 45 12.00 -3.25 -8.61
CA TYR A 45 11.15 -4.43 -8.87
C TYR A 45 10.06 -4.17 -9.90
N SER A 46 9.46 -2.98 -9.90
CA SER A 46 8.39 -2.58 -10.83
C SER A 46 8.71 -1.23 -11.48
N PRO A 47 9.54 -1.22 -12.53
CA PRO A 47 9.90 0.01 -13.21
C PRO A 47 8.75 0.71 -13.93
N ASP A 48 7.65 0.02 -14.15
CA ASP A 48 6.37 0.51 -14.72
C ASP A 48 5.32 0.87 -13.65
N ALA A 49 5.65 0.71 -12.37
CA ALA A 49 4.77 0.99 -11.24
C ALA A 49 3.44 0.19 -11.25
N THR A 50 3.46 -1.01 -11.80
CA THR A 50 2.23 -1.85 -11.92
C THR A 50 2.19 -3.01 -10.96
N ALA A 51 3.31 -3.36 -10.32
CA ALA A 51 3.45 -4.49 -9.41
C ALA A 51 4.08 -4.09 -8.07
N CYS A 52 3.85 -4.90 -7.04
CA CYS A 52 4.55 -4.82 -5.76
C CYS A 52 4.89 -6.22 -5.24
N ARG A 53 5.83 -6.32 -4.32
CA ARG A 53 6.18 -7.59 -3.69
C ARG A 53 5.32 -7.87 -2.49
N GLY A 54 4.20 -8.56 -2.71
CA GLY A 54 3.40 -9.08 -1.62
C GLY A 54 2.66 -8.01 -0.81
N THR A 55 2.36 -8.36 0.42
CA THR A 55 1.61 -7.55 1.38
C THR A 55 2.36 -7.51 2.70
N LEU A 56 2.09 -6.52 3.54
CA LEU A 56 2.85 -6.27 4.75
C LEU A 56 1.93 -5.90 5.92
N ASN A 57 2.20 -6.55 7.06
CA ASN A 57 1.50 -6.27 8.33
C ASN A 57 -0.03 -6.27 8.19
N ASN A 58 -0.55 -7.32 7.56
CA ASN A 58 -1.98 -7.52 7.44
C ASN A 58 -2.61 -7.70 8.83
N CYS A 59 -3.63 -6.91 9.10
CA CYS A 59 -4.38 -6.96 10.34
C CYS A 59 -5.78 -7.54 10.08
N GLY A 60 -6.83 -6.84 10.48
CA GLY A 60 -8.20 -7.30 10.36
C GLY A 60 -8.62 -7.59 8.91
N THR A 61 -9.63 -8.41 8.77
CA THR A 61 -10.06 -8.98 7.50
C THR A 61 -11.54 -8.78 7.25
N GLY A 62 -11.97 -8.97 6.01
CA GLY A 62 -13.36 -8.95 5.63
C GLY A 62 -13.63 -9.75 4.38
N LYS A 63 -14.91 -9.99 4.13
CA LYS A 63 -15.40 -10.62 2.89
C LYS A 63 -16.12 -9.57 2.06
N THR A 64 -15.78 -9.51 0.78
CA THR A 64 -16.50 -8.64 -0.15
C THR A 64 -17.87 -9.22 -0.48
N PRO A 65 -18.84 -8.38 -0.91
CA PRO A 65 -20.13 -8.85 -1.38
C PRO A 65 -20.07 -9.79 -2.60
N TRP A 66 -18.96 -9.77 -3.33
CA TRP A 66 -18.72 -10.64 -4.50
C TRP A 66 -17.87 -11.89 -4.19
N GLY A 67 -17.59 -12.16 -2.92
CA GLY A 67 -17.03 -13.44 -2.46
C GLY A 67 -15.52 -13.47 -2.29
N THR A 68 -14.80 -12.39 -2.58
CA THR A 68 -13.35 -12.32 -2.33
C THR A 68 -13.04 -11.97 -0.87
N PHE A 69 -11.78 -12.18 -0.48
CA PHE A 69 -11.25 -11.85 0.84
C PHE A 69 -10.48 -10.53 0.78
N VAL A 70 -10.61 -9.71 1.81
CA VAL A 70 -9.85 -8.47 1.96
C VAL A 70 -9.15 -8.40 3.31
N SER A 71 -8.01 -7.71 3.36
CA SER A 71 -7.25 -7.44 4.58
C SER A 71 -6.62 -6.04 4.52
N GLY A 72 -6.53 -5.37 5.66
CA GLY A 72 -5.88 -4.08 5.79
C GLY A 72 -4.38 -4.20 6.02
N GLU A 73 -3.57 -3.38 5.37
CA GLU A 73 -2.16 -3.19 5.71
C GLU A 73 -2.05 -2.10 6.76
N GLU A 74 -1.81 -2.49 8.01
CA GLU A 74 -1.65 -1.60 9.15
C GLU A 74 -0.16 -1.43 9.52
N ASN A 75 0.24 -0.35 10.14
CA ASN A 75 1.59 -0.12 10.70
C ASN A 75 2.79 -0.53 9.80
N TRP A 76 2.57 -0.67 8.52
CA TRP A 76 3.54 -1.10 7.49
C TRP A 76 4.76 -0.17 7.40
N PHE A 77 4.61 1.12 7.70
CA PHE A 77 5.69 2.11 7.60
C PHE A 77 6.84 1.83 8.56
N GLY A 78 6.62 1.16 9.69
CA GLY A 78 7.62 0.82 10.68
C GLY A 78 8.67 -0.20 10.22
N TYR A 79 8.45 -0.87 9.10
CA TYR A 79 9.37 -1.87 8.56
C TYR A 79 10.52 -1.27 7.74
N PHE A 80 10.45 0.02 7.41
CA PHE A 80 11.40 0.68 6.53
C PHE A 80 12.41 1.51 7.28
N PHE A 81 13.66 1.38 6.88
CA PHE A 81 14.77 2.21 7.31
C PHE A 81 14.90 3.45 6.42
N ARG A 82 15.38 4.54 6.99
CA ARG A 82 15.78 5.71 6.23
C ARG A 82 17.08 6.30 6.74
N ASP A 83 18.09 6.43 5.86
CA ASP A 83 19.39 7.01 6.21
C ASP A 83 19.26 8.46 6.71
N ALA A 84 20.04 8.85 7.72
CA ALA A 84 20.05 10.19 8.27
C ALA A 84 20.52 11.25 7.26
N LYS A 85 21.37 10.87 6.31
CA LYS A 85 21.93 11.75 5.28
C LYS A 85 20.94 12.02 4.12
N ASP A 86 19.91 11.21 3.99
CA ASP A 86 18.96 11.28 2.87
C ASP A 86 18.10 12.56 2.89
N ASP A 87 17.89 13.18 4.05
CA ASP A 87 16.91 14.26 4.22
C ASP A 87 17.41 15.62 3.69
N ASP A 88 18.66 15.94 3.88
CA ASP A 88 19.18 17.29 3.58
C ASP A 88 19.24 17.59 2.08
N ALA A 89 19.51 16.60 1.26
CA ALA A 89 19.57 16.73 -0.19
C ALA A 89 18.18 16.77 -0.85
N ARG A 90 17.12 16.31 -0.16
CA ARG A 90 15.83 15.99 -0.80
C ARG A 90 14.59 16.53 -0.08
N LYS A 91 14.72 17.52 0.80
CA LYS A 91 13.61 18.09 1.61
C LYS A 91 12.38 18.53 0.79
N LYS A 92 12.58 19.00 -0.43
CA LYS A 92 11.50 19.42 -1.34
C LYS A 92 10.95 18.30 -2.21
N ASP A 93 11.55 17.12 -2.17
CA ASP A 93 11.14 15.97 -2.96
C ASP A 93 9.82 15.40 -2.42
N LYS A 94 8.86 15.19 -3.30
CA LYS A 94 7.55 14.58 -2.97
C LYS A 94 7.71 13.18 -2.37
N GLN A 95 8.74 12.43 -2.76
CA GLN A 95 9.04 11.12 -2.20
C GLN A 95 9.44 11.24 -0.72
N VAL A 96 10.28 12.23 -0.37
CA VAL A 96 10.63 12.52 1.03
C VAL A 96 9.39 12.95 1.82
N GLN A 97 8.55 13.79 1.26
CA GLN A 97 7.30 14.20 1.91
C GLN A 97 6.37 13.01 2.19
N ALA A 98 6.30 12.06 1.25
CA ALA A 98 5.53 10.83 1.43
C ALA A 98 6.09 9.94 2.57
N LEU A 99 7.40 9.89 2.76
CA LEU A 99 8.05 9.20 3.88
C LEU A 99 7.75 9.88 5.22
N VAL A 100 7.96 11.20 5.28
CA VAL A 100 7.78 12.01 6.50
C VAL A 100 6.34 11.99 6.98
N ARG A 101 5.36 11.99 6.07
CA ARG A 101 3.93 11.86 6.38
C ARG A 101 3.62 10.64 7.27
N TYR A 102 4.36 9.56 7.12
CA TYR A 102 4.22 8.33 7.91
C TYR A 102 5.32 8.19 8.97
N GLY A 103 5.90 9.30 9.42
CA GLY A 103 6.88 9.32 10.49
C GLY A 103 8.26 8.79 10.11
N ARG A 104 8.54 8.55 8.84
CA ARG A 104 9.85 8.11 8.34
C ARG A 104 10.75 9.31 8.07
N LYS A 105 11.12 10.03 9.14
CA LYS A 105 12.11 11.12 9.10
C LYS A 105 13.51 10.55 8.81
N ALA A 106 14.44 11.42 8.45
CA ALA A 106 15.85 11.05 8.34
C ALA A 106 16.35 10.39 9.63
N GLY A 107 17.11 9.32 9.52
CA GLY A 107 17.60 8.53 10.65
C GLY A 107 16.56 7.60 11.29
N ALA A 108 15.35 7.49 10.72
CA ALA A 108 14.34 6.59 11.25
C ALA A 108 14.76 5.12 11.10
N ALA A 109 15.01 4.45 12.23
CA ALA A 109 15.29 3.03 12.26
C ALA A 109 14.08 2.19 11.85
N SER A 110 14.30 1.06 11.19
CA SER A 110 13.28 0.06 10.96
C SER A 110 12.98 -0.72 12.24
N ARG A 111 11.78 -1.30 12.32
CA ARG A 111 11.36 -2.13 13.46
C ARG A 111 12.16 -3.43 13.58
N HIS A 112 12.60 -4.00 12.44
CA HIS A 112 13.13 -5.36 12.39
C HIS A 112 14.57 -5.44 11.87
N GLY A 113 15.16 -4.36 11.37
CA GLY A 113 16.52 -4.35 10.84
C GLY A 113 16.68 -5.18 9.55
N TRP A 114 15.62 -5.42 8.79
CA TRP A 114 15.70 -6.26 7.58
C TRP A 114 16.62 -5.68 6.51
N GLU A 115 16.75 -4.37 6.46
CA GLU A 115 17.67 -3.66 5.55
C GLU A 115 19.15 -3.98 5.79
N SER A 116 19.50 -4.45 6.99
CA SER A 116 20.87 -4.81 7.36
C SER A 116 21.23 -6.28 7.11
N GLY A 117 20.28 -7.08 6.63
CA GLY A 117 20.46 -8.51 6.41
C GLY A 117 21.39 -8.87 5.24
N GLY A 118 21.70 -7.90 4.36
CA GLY A 118 22.58 -8.07 3.20
C GLY A 118 22.29 -7.10 2.08
N SER A 119 23.02 -7.24 0.95
CA SER A 119 22.87 -6.39 -0.24
C SER A 119 21.85 -6.90 -1.26
N GLU A 120 21.32 -8.11 -1.06
CA GLU A 120 20.34 -8.69 -1.97
C GLU A 120 19.02 -7.90 -1.95
N ASP A 121 18.30 -7.91 -3.05
CA ASP A 121 17.03 -7.17 -3.22
C ASP A 121 15.99 -7.45 -2.15
N ARG A 122 15.97 -8.63 -1.57
CA ARG A 122 15.07 -9.00 -0.46
C ARG A 122 15.33 -8.19 0.82
N TYR A 123 16.55 -7.69 1.01
CA TYR A 123 16.97 -6.84 2.13
C TYR A 123 17.02 -5.37 1.73
N ALA A 124 17.65 -5.06 0.59
CA ALA A 124 17.81 -3.70 0.09
C ALA A 124 16.47 -2.95 -0.07
N ARG A 125 15.38 -3.65 -0.37
CA ARG A 125 14.04 -3.08 -0.51
C ARG A 125 13.49 -2.39 0.75
N TRP A 126 14.05 -2.69 1.90
CA TRP A 126 13.62 -2.11 3.18
C TRP A 126 14.33 -0.79 3.51
N ASN A 127 15.26 -0.36 2.65
CA ASN A 127 15.88 0.96 2.73
C ASN A 127 15.24 1.92 1.73
N ASN A 128 14.62 2.98 2.22
CA ASN A 128 13.96 4.01 1.40
C ASN A 128 14.91 5.15 0.96
N GLY A 129 16.21 5.02 1.17
CA GLY A 129 17.19 5.96 0.68
C GLY A 129 17.22 6.03 -0.86
N ALA A 130 17.54 7.20 -1.42
CA ALA A 130 17.88 7.35 -2.82
C ALA A 130 19.33 6.90 -3.05
N LEU A 131 19.51 5.61 -3.27
CA LEU A 131 20.82 4.96 -3.33
C LEU A 131 21.39 4.86 -4.75
N ALA A 132 20.58 5.11 -5.79
CA ALA A 132 20.94 5.06 -7.20
C ALA A 132 20.49 6.33 -7.93
N ALA A 133 20.77 6.43 -9.22
CA ALA A 133 20.43 7.60 -10.03
C ALA A 133 18.91 7.79 -10.16
N SER A 134 18.15 6.69 -10.20
CA SER A 134 16.71 6.75 -10.39
C SER A 134 15.96 5.75 -9.51
N ALA A 135 14.65 5.97 -9.35
CA ALA A 135 13.77 5.04 -8.66
C ALA A 135 13.61 3.68 -9.36
N ARG A 136 14.04 3.57 -10.63
CA ARG A 136 14.07 2.30 -11.38
C ARG A 136 15.25 1.41 -10.98
N GLU A 137 16.21 1.96 -10.26
CA GLU A 137 17.46 1.29 -9.88
C GLU A 137 17.56 1.02 -8.39
N ASP A 138 16.63 1.59 -7.58
CA ASP A 138 16.58 1.39 -6.14
C ASP A 138 15.14 1.21 -5.61
N TYR A 139 15.00 1.24 -4.29
CA TYR A 139 13.75 1.00 -3.58
C TYR A 139 13.24 2.24 -2.81
N ARG A 140 13.64 3.46 -3.22
CA ARG A 140 13.22 4.70 -2.55
C ARG A 140 11.71 4.86 -2.43
N ASN A 141 10.95 4.26 -3.34
CA ASN A 141 9.49 4.31 -3.36
C ASN A 141 8.82 3.01 -2.85
N GLU A 142 9.58 2.00 -2.42
CA GLU A 142 9.02 0.70 -2.03
C GLU A 142 7.95 0.84 -0.93
N MET A 143 8.17 1.72 0.05
CA MET A 143 7.20 2.00 1.10
C MET A 143 5.84 2.47 0.54
N ASN A 144 5.83 3.14 -0.61
CA ASN A 144 4.60 3.64 -1.22
C ASN A 144 3.73 2.52 -1.80
N THR A 145 4.27 1.33 -1.97
CA THR A 145 3.52 0.15 -2.45
C THR A 145 2.70 -0.52 -1.35
N PHE A 146 2.78 -0.04 -0.11
CA PHE A 146 2.07 -0.56 1.07
C PHE A 146 1.12 0.48 1.68
N GLY A 147 0.23 0.01 2.55
CA GLY A 147 -0.77 0.83 3.21
C GLY A 147 -2.11 0.85 2.49
N TYR A 148 -2.48 -0.27 1.89
CA TYR A 148 -3.72 -0.43 1.13
C TYR A 148 -4.59 -1.56 1.68
N ILE A 149 -5.83 -1.58 1.26
CA ILE A 149 -6.63 -2.79 1.36
C ILE A 149 -6.17 -3.75 0.27
N VAL A 150 -5.81 -4.96 0.69
CA VAL A 150 -5.42 -6.08 -0.18
C VAL A 150 -6.63 -6.97 -0.41
N GLU A 151 -6.91 -7.30 -1.66
CA GLU A 151 -7.97 -8.23 -2.03
C GLU A 151 -7.40 -9.46 -2.70
N ILE A 152 -7.89 -10.62 -2.28
CA ILE A 152 -7.48 -11.95 -2.75
C ILE A 152 -8.75 -12.72 -3.12
N ASP A 153 -8.76 -13.35 -4.30
CA ASP A 153 -9.74 -14.37 -4.62
C ASP A 153 -9.24 -15.73 -4.11
N PRO A 154 -9.84 -16.29 -3.05
CA PRO A 154 -9.37 -17.56 -2.49
C PRO A 154 -9.69 -18.76 -3.39
N TYR A 155 -10.53 -18.59 -4.39
CA TYR A 155 -10.97 -19.66 -5.29
C TYR A 155 -10.23 -19.65 -6.63
N ASP A 156 -9.52 -18.57 -6.97
CA ASP A 156 -8.70 -18.48 -8.19
C ASP A 156 -7.21 -18.32 -7.88
N LYS A 157 -6.49 -19.44 -7.83
CA LYS A 157 -5.05 -19.49 -7.56
C LYS A 157 -4.18 -18.77 -8.60
N ARG A 158 -4.74 -18.44 -9.77
CA ARG A 158 -4.04 -17.74 -10.85
C ARG A 158 -4.09 -16.23 -10.70
N GLN A 159 -4.96 -15.72 -9.84
CA GLN A 159 -5.05 -14.30 -9.58
C GLN A 159 -3.99 -13.88 -8.56
N ALA A 160 -3.14 -12.92 -8.95
CA ALA A 160 -2.32 -12.20 -7.99
C ALA A 160 -3.22 -11.38 -7.05
N LEU A 161 -2.77 -11.20 -5.81
CA LEU A 161 -3.41 -10.29 -4.87
C LEU A 161 -3.49 -8.88 -5.49
N ARG A 162 -4.53 -8.13 -5.14
CA ARG A 162 -4.78 -6.78 -5.67
C ARG A 162 -4.77 -5.77 -4.54
N LYS A 163 -3.97 -4.72 -4.68
CA LYS A 163 -4.02 -3.58 -3.76
C LYS A 163 -5.05 -2.57 -4.27
N ARG A 164 -6.04 -2.28 -3.46
CA ARG A 164 -7.17 -1.40 -3.80
C ARG A 164 -6.82 0.06 -3.55
N THR A 165 -6.00 0.63 -4.43
CA THR A 165 -5.46 2.00 -4.27
C THR A 165 -6.53 3.09 -4.26
N ALA A 166 -7.71 2.85 -4.80
CA ALA A 166 -8.84 3.76 -4.75
C ALA A 166 -9.42 3.95 -3.33
N LEU A 167 -9.15 3.03 -2.41
CA LEU A 167 -9.56 3.13 -1.00
C LEU A 167 -8.63 4.04 -0.17
N GLY A 168 -7.60 4.58 -0.81
CA GLY A 168 -6.61 5.42 -0.16
C GLY A 168 -5.45 4.63 0.43
N ARG A 169 -4.41 5.38 0.82
CA ARG A 169 -3.22 4.85 1.49
C ARG A 169 -3.16 5.38 2.91
N MET A 170 -3.29 4.47 3.87
CA MET A 170 -3.27 4.79 5.31
C MET A 170 -2.95 3.52 6.12
N GLY A 171 -2.95 3.59 7.44
CA GLY A 171 -2.93 2.41 8.30
C GLY A 171 -4.31 1.78 8.34
N HIS A 172 -4.57 0.81 7.48
CA HIS A 172 -5.84 0.10 7.43
C HIS A 172 -5.82 -1.06 8.42
N GLU A 173 -6.65 -0.99 9.45
CA GLU A 173 -6.77 -2.11 10.38
C GLU A 173 -7.62 -3.23 9.78
N ASN A 174 -8.80 -2.90 9.24
CA ASN A 174 -9.70 -3.88 8.63
C ASN A 174 -10.44 -3.29 7.42
N CYS A 175 -11.29 -4.10 6.77
CA CYS A 175 -12.23 -3.63 5.76
C CYS A 175 -13.52 -4.44 5.83
N THR A 176 -14.60 -3.81 6.24
CA THR A 176 -15.92 -4.43 6.34
C THR A 176 -16.92 -3.71 5.44
N PHE A 177 -17.77 -4.46 4.76
CA PHE A 177 -18.75 -3.91 3.82
C PHE A 177 -20.14 -3.83 4.44
N ALA A 178 -20.84 -2.74 4.19
CA ALA A 178 -22.27 -2.67 4.43
C ALA A 178 -23.02 -3.69 3.52
N ARG A 179 -24.23 -4.07 3.93
CA ARG A 179 -25.08 -4.92 3.11
C ARG A 179 -25.30 -4.27 1.74
N PRO A 180 -24.97 -4.95 0.65
CA PRO A 180 -25.16 -4.40 -0.69
C PRO A 180 -26.65 -4.30 -1.01
N MET A 181 -27.03 -3.19 -1.64
CA MET A 181 -28.40 -2.98 -2.16
C MET A 181 -28.31 -2.65 -3.64
N ALA A 182 -29.23 -3.22 -4.43
CA ALA A 182 -29.28 -2.98 -5.87
C ALA A 182 -29.44 -1.48 -6.18
N GLY A 183 -28.61 -0.96 -7.10
CA GLY A 183 -28.63 0.44 -7.49
C GLY A 183 -27.99 1.41 -6.49
N GLN A 184 -27.51 0.95 -5.34
CA GLN A 184 -26.84 1.78 -4.34
C GLN A 184 -25.32 1.59 -4.36
N PRO A 185 -24.54 2.62 -3.99
CA PRO A 185 -23.11 2.49 -3.79
C PRO A 185 -22.79 1.47 -2.68
N ILE A 186 -21.71 0.73 -2.86
CA ILE A 186 -21.15 -0.12 -1.79
C ILE A 186 -20.37 0.76 -0.84
N VAL A 187 -20.62 0.58 0.46
CA VAL A 187 -19.94 1.28 1.54
C VAL A 187 -18.96 0.31 2.21
N ALA A 188 -17.68 0.71 2.28
CA ALA A 188 -16.65 0.02 3.03
C ALA A 188 -16.30 0.82 4.29
N TYR A 189 -16.23 0.13 5.41
CA TYR A 189 -15.74 0.66 6.69
C TYR A 189 -14.33 0.12 6.91
N MET A 190 -13.40 1.05 7.22
CA MET A 190 -11.98 0.73 7.38
C MET A 190 -11.42 1.41 8.62
#